data_3bd48e486ac1ac880ee4b88f524cc634
#
_entry.id   3bd48e486ac1ac880ee4b88f524cc634
#
_cell.length_a   1.000
_cell.length_b   1.000
_cell.length_c   1.000
_cell.angle_alpha   90.00
_cell.angle_beta   90.00
_cell.angle_gamma   90.00
#
_symmetry.space_group_name_H-M   'P 1'
#
loop_
_entity.id
_entity.type
_entity.pdbx_description
1 polymer ?
#
loop_
_entity_poly.entity_id
_entity_poly.type
_entity_poly.pdbx_seq_one_letter_code
_entity_poly.pdbx_strand_id
1 'polypeptide(L)'
;MNILIADSGSTKTDWSLIDGQGQVVMTCKTQGINPIHMQDAEVLQILKSELILPESPQEVYFYGSGVTEAMKPRMNSLLQQAFPGAKVEAEGDMIGAARALFGNKPGIACILGTGANSCLYDGTKIVMNTPPLGYILGDEGSGAVLGKLFLNGIFKGSLPSAIKKRFLKWSGLDYPGIINKVYREPLANRFLASICPFISEQIAEGEKYENGSDKLNEAMALYRVVLSNFHAFYENNLIPYIQYVKASQEDISQLEPGMKAWDSSLGEGIPMIGFVGSIAHYFEAPLRNVMEDEHHLHVVKIMRAPMEGLIAFHTK
;
A
#
# COMPACT_ATOMS: atom_id res chain seq x y z
N MET A 1 -24.60 16.95 6.70
CA MET A 1 -24.65 15.50 6.34
C MET A 1 -23.36 14.90 6.80
N ASN A 2 -23.39 13.88 7.69
CA ASN A 2 -22.16 13.31 8.25
C ASN A 2 -21.74 12.10 7.43
N ILE A 3 -20.48 12.06 7.04
CA ILE A 3 -19.86 11.01 6.24
C ILE A 3 -18.86 10.25 7.10
N LEU A 4 -18.98 8.93 7.16
CA LEU A 4 -18.00 8.06 7.79
C LEU A 4 -17.14 7.37 6.73
N ILE A 5 -15.84 7.53 6.81
CA ILE A 5 -14.88 6.91 5.88
C ILE A 5 -13.99 5.93 6.66
N ALA A 6 -13.80 4.74 6.10
CA ALA A 6 -12.92 3.70 6.61
C ALA A 6 -11.81 3.36 5.62
N ASP A 7 -10.58 3.24 6.11
CA ASP A 7 -9.44 2.62 5.43
C ASP A 7 -9.01 1.38 6.24
N SER A 8 -9.31 0.19 5.72
CA SER A 8 -9.14 -1.06 6.44
C SER A 8 -8.07 -1.94 5.81
N GLY A 9 -6.95 -2.02 6.50
CA GLY A 9 -5.92 -3.02 6.25
C GLY A 9 -6.17 -4.30 7.06
N SER A 10 -5.28 -5.28 6.89
CA SER A 10 -5.36 -6.56 7.61
C SER A 10 -5.14 -6.45 9.13
N THR A 11 -4.61 -5.33 9.63
CA THR A 11 -4.24 -5.16 11.04
C THR A 11 -5.16 -4.21 11.79
N LYS A 12 -5.52 -3.13 11.15
CA LYS A 12 -6.32 -2.03 11.72
C LYS A 12 -7.20 -1.43 10.65
N THR A 13 -8.29 -0.81 11.10
CA THR A 13 -9.12 0.10 10.30
C THR A 13 -8.99 1.49 10.88
N ASP A 14 -8.55 2.43 10.09
CA ASP A 14 -8.58 3.86 10.40
C ASP A 14 -9.94 4.43 9.96
N TRP A 15 -10.62 5.13 10.87
CA TRP A 15 -11.93 5.73 10.63
C TRP A 15 -11.86 7.24 10.76
N SER A 16 -12.61 7.95 9.90
CA SER A 16 -12.82 9.40 10.01
C SER A 16 -14.30 9.72 9.82
N LEU A 17 -14.87 10.44 10.79
CA LEU A 17 -16.21 11.03 10.70
C LEU A 17 -16.08 12.48 10.29
N ILE A 18 -16.81 12.88 9.26
CA ILE A 18 -16.74 14.21 8.65
C ILE A 18 -18.14 14.84 8.70
N ASP A 19 -18.22 16.10 9.07
CA ASP A 19 -19.47 16.85 9.09
C ASP A 19 -19.91 17.35 7.71
N GLY A 20 -21.08 17.98 7.65
CA GLY A 20 -21.63 18.55 6.42
C GLY A 20 -20.85 19.74 5.85
N GLN A 21 -19.82 20.23 6.55
CA GLN A 21 -18.93 21.29 6.12
C GLN A 21 -17.56 20.76 5.67
N GLY A 22 -17.39 19.43 5.65
CA GLY A 22 -16.15 18.76 5.26
C GLY A 22 -15.08 18.75 6.35
N GLN A 23 -15.43 19.08 7.61
CA GLN A 23 -14.50 19.09 8.72
C GLN A 23 -14.46 17.70 9.40
N VAL A 24 -13.25 17.26 9.75
CA VAL A 24 -13.08 16.01 10.51
C VAL A 24 -13.54 16.23 11.95
N VAL A 25 -14.64 15.60 12.31
CA VAL A 25 -15.23 15.65 13.66
C VAL A 25 -14.57 14.64 14.59
N MET A 26 -14.22 13.47 14.05
CA MET A 26 -13.62 12.39 14.82
C MET A 26 -12.72 11.52 13.95
N THR A 27 -11.64 11.05 14.55
CA THR A 27 -10.83 9.93 14.03
C THR A 27 -10.69 8.86 15.09
N CYS A 28 -10.79 7.60 14.70
CA CYS A 28 -10.52 6.48 15.60
C CYS A 28 -9.94 5.29 14.85
N LYS A 29 -9.55 4.27 15.60
CA LYS A 29 -9.01 3.02 15.08
C LYS A 29 -9.73 1.85 15.70
N THR A 30 -9.98 0.84 14.87
CA THR A 30 -10.48 -0.46 15.32
C THR A 30 -9.56 -1.57 14.83
N GLN A 31 -9.84 -2.79 15.20
CA GLN A 31 -9.26 -3.96 14.55
C GLN A 31 -9.49 -3.91 13.03
N GLY A 32 -8.55 -4.44 12.25
CA GLY A 32 -8.68 -4.55 10.79
C GLY A 32 -9.82 -5.48 10.40
N ILE A 33 -10.60 -5.06 9.41
CA ILE A 33 -11.75 -5.82 8.90
C ILE A 33 -11.37 -6.37 7.51
N ASN A 34 -11.27 -7.71 7.42
CA ASN A 34 -11.10 -8.39 6.14
C ASN A 34 -12.21 -9.44 5.98
N PRO A 35 -13.20 -9.21 5.11
CA PRO A 35 -14.37 -10.07 4.99
C PRO A 35 -14.06 -11.47 4.42
N ILE A 36 -12.89 -11.69 3.84
CA ILE A 36 -12.48 -13.04 3.40
C ILE A 36 -12.16 -13.94 4.58
N HIS A 37 -11.58 -13.39 5.65
CA HIS A 37 -11.04 -14.16 6.78
C HIS A 37 -11.86 -14.07 8.06
N MET A 38 -12.87 -13.18 8.10
CA MET A 38 -13.69 -12.94 9.29
C MET A 38 -15.13 -13.43 9.10
N GLN A 39 -15.73 -13.91 10.20
CA GLN A 39 -17.16 -14.23 10.21
C GLN A 39 -17.98 -12.95 10.37
N ASP A 40 -19.27 -12.98 9.94
CA ASP A 40 -20.17 -11.83 10.01
C ASP A 40 -20.32 -11.28 11.43
N ALA A 41 -20.41 -12.18 12.43
CA ALA A 41 -20.52 -11.81 13.82
C ALA A 41 -19.30 -11.03 14.34
N GLU A 42 -18.10 -11.39 13.89
CA GLU A 42 -16.84 -10.70 14.26
C GLU A 42 -16.81 -9.28 13.64
N VAL A 43 -17.16 -9.16 12.36
CA VAL A 43 -17.24 -7.85 11.69
C VAL A 43 -18.28 -6.95 12.37
N LEU A 44 -19.49 -7.48 12.66
CA LEU A 44 -20.53 -6.73 13.35
C LEU A 44 -20.14 -6.35 14.77
N GLN A 45 -19.39 -7.19 15.49
CA GLN A 45 -18.85 -6.87 16.81
C GLN A 45 -17.93 -5.65 16.73
N ILE A 46 -16.98 -5.61 15.79
CA ILE A 46 -16.10 -4.46 15.59
C ILE A 46 -16.92 -3.20 15.30
N LEU A 47 -17.82 -3.26 14.30
CA LEU A 47 -18.62 -2.12 13.87
C LEU A 47 -19.56 -1.56 14.96
N LYS A 48 -20.06 -2.41 15.86
CA LYS A 48 -21.05 -2.00 16.88
C LYS A 48 -20.45 -1.78 18.27
N SER A 49 -19.30 -2.38 18.57
CA SER A 49 -18.74 -2.39 19.93
C SER A 49 -17.40 -1.66 20.05
N GLU A 50 -16.57 -1.68 19.00
CA GLU A 50 -15.29 -0.96 19.01
C GLU A 50 -15.41 0.45 18.39
N LEU A 51 -16.27 0.60 17.39
CA LEU A 51 -16.48 1.89 16.72
C LEU A 51 -17.56 2.71 17.44
N ILE A 52 -17.10 3.58 18.34
CA ILE A 52 -17.98 4.49 19.09
C ILE A 52 -18.01 5.84 18.37
N LEU A 53 -19.17 6.20 17.81
CA LEU A 53 -19.37 7.45 17.08
C LEU A 53 -20.16 8.45 17.95
N PRO A 54 -19.82 9.75 17.92
CA PRO A 54 -20.58 10.80 18.60
C PRO A 54 -21.96 11.02 17.97
N GLU A 55 -22.08 10.75 16.65
CA GLU A 55 -23.30 10.95 15.87
C GLU A 55 -23.43 9.85 14.80
N SER A 56 -24.66 9.55 14.41
CA SER A 56 -24.91 8.58 13.33
C SER A 56 -24.55 9.17 11.97
N PRO A 57 -23.77 8.44 11.14
CA PRO A 57 -23.45 8.88 9.78
C PRO A 57 -24.69 8.72 8.85
N GLN A 58 -24.82 9.59 7.86
CA GLN A 58 -25.77 9.45 6.77
C GLN A 58 -25.20 8.70 5.57
N GLU A 59 -23.86 8.76 5.41
CA GLU A 59 -23.15 7.98 4.40
C GLU A 59 -21.95 7.26 5.04
N VAL A 60 -21.69 6.05 4.59
CA VAL A 60 -20.55 5.22 5.04
C VAL A 60 -19.81 4.68 3.84
N TYR A 61 -18.54 5.03 3.72
CA TYR A 61 -17.64 4.58 2.68
C TYR A 61 -16.53 3.72 3.30
N PHE A 62 -16.54 2.44 2.97
CA PHE A 62 -15.58 1.49 3.50
C PHE A 62 -14.64 1.01 2.40
N TYR A 63 -13.34 1.24 2.57
CA TYR A 63 -12.28 0.78 1.70
C TYR A 63 -11.46 -0.27 2.42
N GLY A 64 -11.49 -1.52 1.94
CA GLY A 64 -10.86 -2.59 2.71
C GLY A 64 -10.14 -3.63 1.90
N SER A 65 -9.01 -4.08 2.45
CA SER A 65 -8.33 -5.28 1.98
C SER A 65 -9.28 -6.47 2.05
N GLY A 66 -9.36 -7.24 0.95
CA GLY A 66 -10.27 -8.39 0.85
C GLY A 66 -11.72 -8.04 0.43
N VAL A 67 -12.08 -6.77 0.25
CA VAL A 67 -13.36 -6.37 -0.35
C VAL A 67 -13.26 -6.52 -1.87
N THR A 68 -13.33 -7.75 -2.33
CA THR A 68 -13.40 -8.08 -3.77
C THR A 68 -14.82 -7.85 -4.29
N GLU A 69 -15.01 -7.86 -5.61
CA GLU A 69 -16.35 -7.76 -6.23
C GLU A 69 -17.34 -8.77 -5.64
N ALA A 70 -16.88 -10.00 -5.35
CA ALA A 70 -17.69 -11.04 -4.73
C ALA A 70 -18.03 -10.75 -3.25
N MET A 71 -17.17 -9.98 -2.54
CA MET A 71 -17.36 -9.65 -1.13
C MET A 71 -18.12 -8.33 -0.90
N LYS A 72 -18.21 -7.45 -1.89
CA LYS A 72 -18.93 -6.16 -1.78
C LYS A 72 -20.37 -6.32 -1.28
N PRO A 73 -21.21 -7.22 -1.84
CA PRO A 73 -22.59 -7.38 -1.36
C PRO A 73 -22.66 -7.77 0.13
N ARG A 74 -21.78 -8.68 0.57
CA ARG A 74 -21.69 -9.10 1.96
C ARG A 74 -21.27 -7.94 2.86
N MET A 75 -20.23 -7.22 2.50
CA MET A 75 -19.74 -6.10 3.32
C MET A 75 -20.76 -4.96 3.38
N ASN A 76 -21.43 -4.63 2.28
CA ASN A 76 -22.51 -3.65 2.25
C ASN A 76 -23.67 -4.06 3.18
N SER A 77 -24.04 -5.35 3.20
CA SER A 77 -25.08 -5.86 4.12
C SER A 77 -24.68 -5.69 5.59
N LEU A 78 -23.42 -5.95 5.93
CA LEU A 78 -22.90 -5.80 7.31
C LEU A 78 -22.86 -4.32 7.73
N LEU A 79 -22.42 -3.44 6.84
CA LEU A 79 -22.44 -1.99 7.06
C LEU A 79 -23.89 -1.48 7.25
N GLN A 80 -24.82 -1.95 6.43
CA GLN A 80 -26.25 -1.56 6.57
C GLN A 80 -26.87 -2.02 7.90
N GLN A 81 -26.45 -3.20 8.42
CA GLN A 81 -26.87 -3.68 9.74
C GLN A 81 -26.23 -2.89 10.89
N ALA A 82 -25.02 -2.39 10.70
CA ALA A 82 -24.35 -1.57 11.70
C ALA A 82 -24.83 -0.11 11.70
N PHE A 83 -25.20 0.42 10.53
CA PHE A 83 -25.62 1.81 10.31
C PHE A 83 -26.99 1.86 9.60
N PRO A 84 -28.10 1.52 10.30
CA PRO A 84 -29.42 1.54 9.71
C PRO A 84 -29.80 2.95 9.22
N GLY A 85 -30.27 3.01 7.95
CA GLY A 85 -30.65 4.28 7.32
C GLY A 85 -29.53 5.07 6.66
N ALA A 86 -28.26 4.71 6.85
CA ALA A 86 -27.17 5.30 6.11
C ALA A 86 -27.08 4.74 4.68
N LYS A 87 -26.64 5.55 3.73
CA LYS A 87 -26.17 5.06 2.43
C LYS A 87 -24.78 4.44 2.63
N VAL A 88 -24.59 3.18 2.24
CA VAL A 88 -23.34 2.45 2.44
C VAL A 88 -22.71 2.05 1.11
N GLU A 89 -21.38 2.14 1.03
CA GLU A 89 -20.59 1.68 -0.10
C GLU A 89 -19.31 1.01 0.43
N ALA A 90 -19.09 -0.25 0.07
CA ALA A 90 -17.84 -0.97 0.35
C ALA A 90 -17.09 -1.22 -0.95
N GLU A 91 -15.81 -0.87 -0.94
CA GLU A 91 -14.87 -1.01 -2.04
C GLU A 91 -13.55 -1.63 -1.59
N GLY A 92 -12.78 -2.17 -2.55
CA GLY A 92 -11.42 -2.65 -2.29
C GLY A 92 -10.47 -1.51 -1.93
N ASP A 93 -9.42 -1.84 -1.17
CA ASP A 93 -8.36 -0.91 -0.79
C ASP A 93 -7.66 -0.25 -1.99
N MET A 94 -7.53 -0.98 -3.11
CA MET A 94 -6.96 -0.42 -4.34
C MET A 94 -7.82 0.70 -4.96
N ILE A 95 -9.16 0.56 -4.94
CA ILE A 95 -10.07 1.66 -5.33
C ILE A 95 -9.91 2.83 -4.37
N GLY A 96 -9.80 2.55 -3.06
CA GLY A 96 -9.54 3.58 -2.06
C GLY A 96 -8.23 4.34 -2.34
N ALA A 97 -7.15 3.64 -2.62
CA ALA A 97 -5.87 4.24 -2.98
C ALA A 97 -5.97 5.10 -4.27
N ALA A 98 -6.64 4.58 -5.31
CA ALA A 98 -6.81 5.29 -6.57
C ALA A 98 -7.63 6.58 -6.41
N ARG A 99 -8.76 6.52 -5.70
CA ARG A 99 -9.59 7.69 -5.37
C ARG A 99 -8.83 8.73 -4.53
N ALA A 100 -8.03 8.28 -3.56
CA ALA A 100 -7.21 9.16 -2.70
C ALA A 100 -6.11 9.88 -3.48
N LEU A 101 -5.49 9.21 -4.44
CA LEU A 101 -4.38 9.75 -5.23
C LEU A 101 -4.86 10.64 -6.36
N PHE A 102 -5.89 10.21 -7.09
CA PHE A 102 -6.26 10.79 -8.38
C PHE A 102 -7.68 11.39 -8.42
N GLY A 103 -8.53 11.08 -7.43
CA GLY A 103 -9.94 11.45 -7.50
C GLY A 103 -10.63 10.76 -8.67
N ASN A 104 -11.17 11.56 -9.60
CA ASN A 104 -11.81 11.07 -10.82
C ASN A 104 -10.90 11.18 -12.07
N LYS A 105 -9.58 11.30 -11.87
CA LYS A 105 -8.61 11.34 -12.98
C LYS A 105 -7.95 9.97 -13.14
N PRO A 106 -7.53 9.60 -14.37
CA PRO A 106 -6.81 8.37 -14.60
C PRO A 106 -5.42 8.41 -13.98
N GLY A 107 -4.90 7.21 -13.63
CA GLY A 107 -3.56 7.08 -13.05
C GLY A 107 -3.19 5.64 -12.72
N ILE A 108 -1.93 5.41 -12.40
CA ILE A 108 -1.44 4.14 -11.85
C ILE A 108 -1.33 4.31 -10.33
N ALA A 109 -2.24 3.68 -9.59
CA ALA A 109 -2.23 3.70 -8.14
C ALA A 109 -1.43 2.53 -7.57
N CYS A 110 -0.56 2.80 -6.59
CA CYS A 110 0.29 1.81 -5.96
C CYS A 110 0.14 1.86 -4.44
N ILE A 111 0.00 0.70 -3.80
CA ILE A 111 0.07 0.54 -2.34
C ILE A 111 1.39 -0.14 -2.01
N LEU A 112 2.25 0.53 -1.22
CA LEU A 112 3.51 -0.03 -0.71
C LEU A 112 3.51 0.05 0.82
N GLY A 113 3.07 -1.04 1.44
CA GLY A 113 2.95 -1.21 2.89
C GLY A 113 3.64 -2.50 3.36
N THR A 114 2.99 -3.26 4.24
CA THR A 114 3.44 -4.62 4.62
C THR A 114 3.53 -5.53 3.40
N GLY A 115 2.49 -5.54 2.55
CA GLY A 115 2.48 -6.08 1.19
C GLY A 115 2.54 -4.96 0.16
N ALA A 116 2.47 -5.32 -1.13
CA ALA A 116 2.39 -4.39 -2.23
C ALA A 116 1.22 -4.75 -3.16
N ASN A 117 0.65 -3.74 -3.79
CA ASN A 117 -0.34 -3.91 -4.86
C ASN A 117 -0.34 -2.69 -5.77
N SER A 118 -0.84 -2.81 -6.98
CA SER A 118 -0.94 -1.70 -7.93
C SER A 118 -2.12 -1.89 -8.87
N CYS A 119 -2.60 -0.82 -9.47
CA CYS A 119 -3.63 -0.90 -10.51
C CYS A 119 -3.53 0.25 -11.51
N LEU A 120 -4.01 0.00 -12.72
CA LEU A 120 -4.34 1.03 -13.69
C LEU A 120 -5.81 1.43 -13.48
N TYR A 121 -6.02 2.72 -13.20
CA TYR A 121 -7.31 3.32 -12.89
C TYR A 121 -7.72 4.31 -13.98
N ASP A 122 -8.97 4.26 -14.46
CA ASP A 122 -9.47 5.13 -15.53
C ASP A 122 -10.15 6.43 -15.04
N GLY A 123 -10.14 6.66 -13.71
CA GLY A 123 -10.86 7.75 -13.06
C GLY A 123 -12.18 7.32 -12.42
N THR A 124 -12.65 6.10 -12.71
CA THR A 124 -13.89 5.54 -12.15
C THR A 124 -13.72 4.13 -11.60
N LYS A 125 -12.98 3.27 -12.31
CA LYS A 125 -12.77 1.85 -11.99
C LYS A 125 -11.35 1.40 -12.30
N ILE A 126 -10.99 0.25 -11.75
CA ILE A 126 -9.75 -0.44 -12.10
C ILE A 126 -9.90 -1.09 -13.48
N VAL A 127 -9.02 -0.74 -14.41
CA VAL A 127 -8.96 -1.29 -15.76
C VAL A 127 -8.08 -2.53 -15.79
N MET A 128 -6.97 -2.49 -15.05
CA MET A 128 -5.99 -3.58 -14.98
C MET A 128 -5.37 -3.62 -13.57
N ASN A 129 -5.14 -4.83 -13.06
CA ASN A 129 -4.43 -5.06 -11.81
C ASN A 129 -3.42 -6.18 -12.02
N THR A 130 -2.15 -5.89 -11.84
CA THR A 130 -1.10 -6.91 -11.81
C THR A 130 -1.24 -7.70 -10.51
N PRO A 131 -1.36 -9.04 -10.56
CA PRO A 131 -1.55 -9.84 -9.35
C PRO A 131 -0.39 -9.65 -8.36
N PRO A 132 -0.64 -9.28 -7.10
CA PRO A 132 0.43 -9.04 -6.11
C PRO A 132 1.11 -10.33 -5.64
N LEU A 133 0.43 -11.48 -5.69
CA LEU A 133 0.89 -12.84 -5.36
C LEU A 133 1.34 -13.04 -3.91
N GLY A 134 1.34 -12.02 -3.07
CA GLY A 134 1.77 -12.08 -1.66
C GLY A 134 3.30 -12.19 -1.50
N TYR A 135 3.78 -12.02 -0.26
CA TYR A 135 5.20 -11.85 0.05
C TYR A 135 6.11 -13.06 -0.25
N ILE A 136 5.55 -14.24 -0.53
CA ILE A 136 6.31 -15.45 -0.91
C ILE A 136 6.63 -15.41 -2.40
N LEU A 137 5.64 -15.12 -3.24
CA LEU A 137 5.73 -15.24 -4.70
C LEU A 137 5.83 -13.90 -5.42
N GLY A 138 5.55 -12.78 -4.72
CA GLY A 138 5.48 -11.43 -5.26
C GLY A 138 5.65 -10.39 -4.16
N ASP A 139 4.73 -9.39 -4.11
CA ASP A 139 4.76 -8.24 -3.22
C ASP A 139 6.05 -7.41 -3.34
N GLU A 140 6.71 -7.39 -4.48
CA GLU A 140 7.88 -6.55 -4.73
C GLU A 140 7.56 -5.09 -4.37
N GLY A 141 8.52 -4.35 -3.87
CA GLY A 141 8.32 -2.99 -3.35
C GLY A 141 7.77 -2.93 -1.93
N SER A 142 7.28 -4.05 -1.36
CA SER A 142 6.72 -4.10 -0.02
C SER A 142 7.77 -4.14 1.08
N GLY A 143 7.31 -3.85 2.31
CA GLY A 143 8.14 -3.99 3.50
C GLY A 143 8.50 -5.44 3.83
N ALA A 144 7.61 -6.39 3.53
CA ALA A 144 7.90 -7.80 3.76
C ALA A 144 9.02 -8.30 2.85
N VAL A 145 9.00 -7.93 1.57
CA VAL A 145 10.07 -8.28 0.63
C VAL A 145 11.37 -7.54 0.99
N LEU A 146 11.31 -6.27 1.35
CA LEU A 146 12.48 -5.52 1.79
C LEU A 146 13.13 -6.16 3.04
N GLY A 147 12.32 -6.55 4.03
CA GLY A 147 12.81 -7.26 5.22
C GLY A 147 13.42 -8.62 4.90
N LYS A 148 12.83 -9.36 3.94
CA LYS A 148 13.38 -10.63 3.43
C LYS A 148 14.75 -10.42 2.76
N LEU A 149 14.89 -9.42 1.90
CA LEU A 149 16.14 -9.07 1.23
C LEU A 149 17.21 -8.64 2.25
N PHE A 150 16.83 -7.82 3.23
CA PHE A 150 17.71 -7.40 4.32
C PHE A 150 18.24 -8.59 5.14
N LEU A 151 17.35 -9.47 5.61
CA LEU A 151 17.76 -10.66 6.38
C LEU A 151 18.66 -11.57 5.56
N ASN A 152 18.35 -11.77 4.29
CA ASN A 152 19.23 -12.53 3.39
C ASN A 152 20.61 -11.87 3.34
N GLY A 153 20.68 -10.56 3.13
CA GLY A 153 21.94 -9.80 3.01
C GLY A 153 22.81 -9.90 4.25
N ILE A 154 22.25 -9.74 5.45
CA ILE A 154 23.05 -9.80 6.70
C ILE A 154 23.51 -11.22 7.05
N PHE A 155 22.78 -12.26 6.67
CA PHE A 155 23.15 -13.65 6.98
C PHE A 155 23.96 -14.33 5.88
N LYS A 156 23.83 -13.89 4.62
CA LYS A 156 24.64 -14.41 3.49
C LYS A 156 25.90 -13.59 3.22
N GLY A 157 26.06 -12.44 3.90
CA GLY A 157 27.29 -11.66 3.84
C GLY A 157 27.37 -10.65 2.69
N SER A 158 26.27 -10.37 1.98
CA SER A 158 26.22 -9.28 0.99
C SER A 158 26.07 -7.90 1.63
N LEU A 159 25.69 -7.83 2.91
CA LEU A 159 25.68 -6.62 3.72
C LEU A 159 26.82 -6.67 4.77
N PRO A 160 27.42 -5.50 5.13
CA PRO A 160 28.49 -5.41 6.13
C PRO A 160 28.14 -6.04 7.48
N SER A 161 29.09 -6.74 8.08
CA SER A 161 28.90 -7.46 9.36
C SER A 161 28.51 -6.55 10.53
N ALA A 162 28.91 -5.27 10.49
CA ALA A 162 28.54 -4.27 11.48
C ALA A 162 27.01 -4.00 11.49
N ILE A 163 26.36 -4.00 10.33
CA ILE A 163 24.89 -3.87 10.22
C ILE A 163 24.22 -5.06 10.91
N LYS A 164 24.69 -6.29 10.66
CA LYS A 164 24.17 -7.49 11.32
C LYS A 164 24.26 -7.39 12.84
N LYS A 165 25.41 -6.96 13.38
CA LYS A 165 25.61 -6.80 14.83
C LYS A 165 24.61 -5.79 15.42
N ARG A 166 24.41 -4.64 14.76
CA ARG A 166 23.43 -3.64 15.20
C ARG A 166 22.01 -4.14 15.13
N PHE A 167 21.64 -4.84 14.05
CA PHE A 167 20.30 -5.39 13.88
C PHE A 167 19.96 -6.43 14.96
N LEU A 168 20.85 -7.38 15.24
CA LEU A 168 20.63 -8.38 16.30
C LEU A 168 20.46 -7.72 17.68
N LYS A 169 21.24 -6.66 17.96
CA LYS A 169 21.09 -5.87 19.19
C LYS A 169 19.75 -5.11 19.21
N TRP A 170 19.35 -4.49 18.10
CA TRP A 170 18.11 -3.72 17.97
C TRP A 170 16.88 -4.60 18.10
N SER A 171 16.85 -5.74 17.43
CA SER A 171 15.72 -6.68 17.43
C SER A 171 15.63 -7.51 18.72
N GLY A 172 16.71 -7.64 19.49
CA GLY A 172 16.79 -8.56 20.61
C GLY A 172 16.72 -10.04 20.24
N LEU A 173 16.85 -10.37 18.95
CA LEU A 173 16.73 -11.72 18.42
C LEU A 173 18.10 -12.25 18.00
N ASP A 174 18.29 -13.55 18.19
CA ASP A 174 19.37 -14.32 17.56
C ASP A 174 18.90 -14.98 16.25
N TYR A 175 19.79 -15.71 15.59
CA TYR A 175 19.44 -16.40 14.34
C TYR A 175 18.27 -17.41 14.51
N PRO A 176 18.28 -18.32 15.53
CA PRO A 176 17.14 -19.19 15.79
C PRO A 176 15.82 -18.45 16.03
N GLY A 177 15.85 -17.35 16.78
CA GLY A 177 14.68 -16.50 17.03
C GLY A 177 14.10 -15.90 15.76
N ILE A 178 14.94 -15.40 14.86
CA ILE A 178 14.52 -14.90 13.55
C ILE A 178 13.90 -16.00 12.69
N ILE A 179 14.50 -17.19 12.64
CA ILE A 179 13.95 -18.35 11.93
C ILE A 179 12.59 -18.74 12.51
N ASN A 180 12.45 -18.72 13.83
CA ASN A 180 11.16 -18.99 14.48
C ASN A 180 10.08 -17.99 14.07
N LYS A 181 10.39 -16.68 14.08
CA LYS A 181 9.49 -15.59 13.63
C LYS A 181 9.02 -15.77 12.20
N VAL A 182 9.90 -16.19 11.29
CA VAL A 182 9.58 -16.30 9.87
C VAL A 182 8.85 -17.60 9.52
N TYR A 183 9.20 -18.73 10.16
CA TYR A 183 8.74 -20.04 9.70
C TYR A 183 7.78 -20.75 10.64
N ARG A 184 7.64 -20.31 11.90
CA ARG A 184 6.84 -21.03 12.91
C ARG A 184 5.78 -20.16 13.58
N GLU A 185 5.95 -18.84 13.56
CA GLU A 185 4.96 -17.91 14.11
C GLU A 185 4.02 -17.41 13.01
N PRO A 186 2.79 -17.01 13.37
CA PRO A 186 1.86 -16.40 12.42
C PRO A 186 2.35 -15.00 12.00
N LEU A 187 1.87 -14.52 10.85
CA LEU A 187 2.09 -13.16 10.36
C LEU A 187 3.57 -12.83 10.08
N ALA A 188 4.30 -13.78 9.49
CA ALA A 188 5.69 -13.61 9.11
C ALA A 188 5.93 -12.37 8.23
N ASN A 189 4.98 -12.02 7.34
CA ASN A 189 5.02 -10.81 6.53
C ASN A 189 5.08 -9.54 7.38
N ARG A 190 4.33 -9.48 8.49
CA ARG A 190 4.38 -8.33 9.42
C ARG A 190 5.72 -8.24 10.14
N PHE A 191 6.25 -9.38 10.59
CA PHE A 191 7.59 -9.42 11.18
C PHE A 191 8.64 -8.92 10.18
N LEU A 192 8.63 -9.40 8.96
CA LEU A 192 9.55 -8.95 7.91
C LEU A 192 9.43 -7.44 7.67
N ALA A 193 8.21 -6.93 7.51
CA ALA A 193 7.98 -5.49 7.30
C ALA A 193 8.38 -4.64 8.51
N SER A 194 8.33 -5.18 9.74
CA SER A 194 8.74 -4.46 10.94
C SER A 194 10.24 -4.16 11.02
N ILE A 195 11.04 -4.72 10.11
CA ILE A 195 12.49 -4.44 9.98
C ILE A 195 12.75 -3.11 9.26
N CYS A 196 11.80 -2.64 8.45
CA CYS A 196 11.99 -1.45 7.60
C CYS A 196 12.35 -0.17 8.38
N PRO A 197 11.81 0.13 9.58
CA PRO A 197 12.26 1.26 10.38
C PRO A 197 13.76 1.22 10.68
N PHE A 198 14.29 0.04 11.06
CA PHE A 198 15.73 -0.12 11.27
C PHE A 198 16.53 0.23 10.01
N ILE A 199 16.11 -0.26 8.83
CA ILE A 199 16.77 0.03 7.56
C ILE A 199 16.78 1.53 7.29
N SER A 200 15.62 2.19 7.42
CA SER A 200 15.46 3.63 7.20
C SER A 200 16.32 4.45 8.16
N GLU A 201 16.34 4.10 9.45
CA GLU A 201 17.15 4.76 10.47
C GLU A 201 18.66 4.62 10.18
N GLN A 202 19.11 3.43 9.73
CA GLN A 202 20.54 3.22 9.41
C GLN A 202 20.96 3.99 8.14
N ILE A 203 20.10 4.13 7.16
CA ILE A 203 20.37 4.96 5.97
C ILE A 203 20.47 6.42 6.40
N ALA A 204 19.46 6.97 7.06
CA ALA A 204 19.44 8.35 7.52
C ALA A 204 20.60 8.70 8.49
N GLU A 205 21.03 7.76 9.32
CA GLU A 205 22.20 7.95 10.19
C GLU A 205 23.49 8.01 9.38
N GLY A 206 23.65 7.12 8.40
CA GLY A 206 24.87 7.07 7.58
C GLY A 206 25.07 8.30 6.69
N GLU A 207 23.97 8.91 6.23
CA GLU A 207 24.01 10.14 5.40
C GLU A 207 24.60 11.37 6.13
N LYS A 208 24.72 11.32 7.47
CA LYS A 208 25.33 12.39 8.27
C LYS A 208 26.86 12.36 8.27
N TYR A 209 27.46 11.32 7.70
CA TYR A 209 28.91 11.10 7.72
C TYR A 209 29.56 11.47 6.39
N GLU A 210 30.85 11.81 6.45
CA GLU A 210 31.64 12.20 5.29
C GLU A 210 31.83 11.05 4.28
N ASN A 211 32.09 11.43 3.04
CA ASN A 211 32.39 10.48 1.96
C ASN A 211 33.61 9.60 2.33
N GLY A 212 33.44 8.30 2.07
CA GLY A 212 34.47 7.28 2.36
C GLY A 212 34.43 6.74 3.79
N SER A 213 33.56 7.24 4.68
CA SER A 213 33.39 6.67 6.01
C SER A 213 32.70 5.29 5.95
N ASP A 214 33.04 4.41 6.91
CA ASP A 214 32.38 3.10 7.01
C ASP A 214 30.88 3.24 7.19
N LYS A 215 30.42 4.25 7.93
CA LYS A 215 29.00 4.51 8.18
C LYS A 215 28.24 4.87 6.91
N LEU A 216 28.78 5.73 6.08
CA LEU A 216 28.19 6.06 4.80
C LEU A 216 28.21 4.86 3.85
N ASN A 217 29.30 4.09 3.81
CA ASN A 217 29.40 2.88 2.99
C ASN A 217 28.35 1.83 3.40
N GLU A 218 28.10 1.66 4.70
CA GLU A 218 27.04 0.80 5.24
C GLU A 218 25.63 1.29 4.82
N ALA A 219 25.37 2.58 4.94
CA ALA A 219 24.12 3.20 4.51
C ALA A 219 23.87 3.01 3.00
N MET A 220 24.91 3.23 2.19
CA MET A 220 24.84 3.01 0.74
C MET A 220 24.60 1.55 0.36
N ALA A 221 25.12 0.60 1.14
CA ALA A 221 24.81 -0.81 0.94
C ALA A 221 23.34 -1.13 1.22
N LEU A 222 22.75 -0.56 2.27
CA LEU A 222 21.31 -0.67 2.57
C LEU A 222 20.46 0.04 1.51
N TYR A 223 20.85 1.23 1.09
CA TYR A 223 20.17 1.98 0.04
C TYR A 223 20.05 1.18 -1.25
N ARG A 224 21.10 0.46 -1.66
CA ARG A 224 21.06 -0.44 -2.83
C ARG A 224 20.04 -1.58 -2.67
N VAL A 225 19.88 -2.13 -1.45
CA VAL A 225 18.84 -3.14 -1.19
C VAL A 225 17.44 -2.54 -1.36
N VAL A 226 17.22 -1.31 -0.92
CA VAL A 226 15.95 -0.60 -1.13
C VAL A 226 15.71 -0.34 -2.61
N LEU A 227 16.71 0.14 -3.34
CA LEU A 227 16.61 0.35 -4.80
C LEU A 227 16.26 -0.95 -5.52
N SER A 228 16.94 -2.08 -5.19
CA SER A 228 16.66 -3.36 -5.84
C SER A 228 15.22 -3.85 -5.62
N ASN A 229 14.62 -3.57 -4.45
CA ASN A 229 13.22 -3.87 -4.18
C ASN A 229 12.27 -3.01 -5.04
N PHE A 230 12.57 -1.74 -5.25
CA PHE A 230 11.77 -0.85 -6.10
C PHE A 230 11.95 -1.11 -7.59
N HIS A 231 13.15 -1.52 -8.02
CA HIS A 231 13.35 -1.99 -9.40
C HIS A 231 12.51 -3.23 -9.70
N ALA A 232 12.51 -4.22 -8.78
CA ALA A 232 11.67 -5.40 -8.94
C ALA A 232 10.17 -5.03 -8.99
N PHE A 233 9.72 -4.03 -8.21
CA PHE A 233 8.36 -3.53 -8.28
C PHE A 233 8.07 -2.89 -9.65
N TYR A 234 8.96 -2.05 -10.16
CA TYR A 234 8.82 -1.46 -11.48
C TYR A 234 8.70 -2.53 -12.56
N GLU A 235 9.64 -3.47 -12.59
CA GLU A 235 9.72 -4.51 -13.61
C GLU A 235 8.48 -5.42 -13.61
N ASN A 236 8.08 -5.89 -12.43
CA ASN A 236 7.04 -6.90 -12.31
C ASN A 236 5.62 -6.32 -12.22
N ASN A 237 5.46 -5.08 -11.73
CA ASN A 237 4.14 -4.51 -11.46
C ASN A 237 3.78 -3.33 -12.37
N LEU A 238 4.75 -2.48 -12.78
CA LEU A 238 4.44 -1.28 -13.56
C LEU A 238 4.62 -1.46 -15.07
N ILE A 239 5.64 -2.21 -15.50
CA ILE A 239 5.85 -2.48 -16.94
C ILE A 239 4.60 -3.02 -17.63
N PRO A 240 3.82 -3.96 -17.05
CA PRO A 240 2.60 -4.45 -17.69
C PRO A 240 1.58 -3.33 -18.02
N TYR A 241 1.40 -2.34 -17.13
CA TYR A 241 0.51 -1.19 -17.41
C TYR A 241 1.05 -0.29 -18.51
N ILE A 242 2.36 -0.03 -18.48
CA ILE A 242 3.04 0.80 -19.47
C ILE A 242 2.91 0.18 -20.87
N GLN A 243 3.14 -1.14 -20.96
CA GLN A 243 3.00 -1.89 -22.20
C GLN A 243 1.55 -1.88 -22.71
N TYR A 244 0.59 -2.11 -21.80
CA TYR A 244 -0.83 -2.08 -22.14
C TYR A 244 -1.28 -0.72 -22.68
N VAL A 245 -0.89 0.38 -22.02
CA VAL A 245 -1.24 1.74 -22.47
C VAL A 245 -0.61 2.05 -23.81
N LYS A 246 0.68 1.74 -24.01
CA LYS A 246 1.38 1.92 -25.30
C LYS A 246 0.73 1.11 -26.42
N ALA A 247 0.51 -0.18 -26.21
CA ALA A 247 -0.16 -1.04 -27.20
C ALA A 247 -1.57 -0.53 -27.55
N SER A 248 -2.31 -0.02 -26.57
CA SER A 248 -3.62 0.57 -26.81
C SER A 248 -3.60 1.83 -27.68
N GLN A 249 -2.50 2.58 -27.66
CA GLN A 249 -2.33 3.82 -28.41
C GLN A 249 -1.69 3.60 -29.80
N GLU A 250 -0.75 2.66 -29.89
CA GLU A 250 0.05 2.42 -31.09
C GLU A 250 -0.53 1.29 -31.95
N ASP A 251 -0.87 0.16 -31.38
CA ASP A 251 -1.32 -1.02 -32.11
C ASP A 251 -2.21 -1.91 -31.24
N ILE A 252 -3.54 -1.73 -31.38
CA ILE A 252 -4.56 -2.50 -30.63
C ILE A 252 -4.45 -4.01 -30.85
N SER A 253 -3.86 -4.47 -31.96
CA SER A 253 -3.71 -5.91 -32.26
C SER A 253 -2.75 -6.63 -31.30
N GLN A 254 -1.91 -5.87 -30.57
CA GLN A 254 -0.98 -6.43 -29.57
C GLN A 254 -1.64 -6.67 -28.20
N LEU A 255 -2.89 -6.26 -28.02
CA LEU A 255 -3.61 -6.54 -26.77
C LEU A 255 -4.05 -8.00 -26.71
N GLU A 256 -4.09 -8.56 -25.50
CA GLU A 256 -4.64 -9.89 -25.30
C GLU A 256 -6.12 -9.97 -25.73
N PRO A 257 -6.56 -11.11 -26.30
CA PRO A 257 -7.93 -11.27 -26.75
C PRO A 257 -8.95 -10.94 -25.64
N GLY A 258 -9.87 -10.02 -25.94
CA GLY A 258 -10.91 -9.59 -25.02
C GLY A 258 -10.56 -8.37 -24.15
N MET A 259 -9.32 -7.90 -24.13
CA MET A 259 -8.97 -6.62 -23.52
C MET A 259 -9.54 -5.46 -24.33
N LYS A 260 -10.11 -4.45 -23.63
CA LYS A 260 -10.48 -3.17 -24.22
C LYS A 260 -9.26 -2.27 -24.24
N ALA A 261 -9.04 -1.52 -25.34
CA ALA A 261 -7.99 -0.53 -25.40
C ALA A 261 -8.15 0.54 -24.31
N TRP A 262 -7.03 1.10 -23.87
CA TRP A 262 -7.01 2.30 -23.04
C TRP A 262 -7.66 3.45 -23.81
N ASP A 263 -8.61 4.12 -23.19
CA ASP A 263 -9.33 5.23 -23.82
C ASP A 263 -8.41 6.45 -23.94
N SER A 264 -8.04 6.81 -25.15
CA SER A 264 -7.17 7.95 -25.43
C SER A 264 -7.76 9.30 -24.99
N SER A 265 -9.09 9.37 -24.78
CA SER A 265 -9.72 10.56 -24.19
C SER A 265 -9.31 10.80 -22.73
N LEU A 266 -8.76 9.79 -22.05
CA LEU A 266 -8.23 9.89 -20.69
C LEU A 266 -6.81 10.49 -20.61
N GLY A 267 -6.17 10.73 -21.75
CA GLY A 267 -4.85 11.35 -21.88
C GLY A 267 -3.91 10.57 -22.80
N GLU A 268 -2.98 11.29 -23.42
CA GLU A 268 -1.90 10.72 -24.21
C GLU A 268 -0.72 10.32 -23.32
N GLY A 269 -0.03 9.25 -23.70
CA GLY A 269 1.16 8.74 -23.02
C GLY A 269 0.86 7.91 -21.75
N ILE A 270 1.90 7.68 -20.97
CA ILE A 270 1.81 6.88 -19.75
C ILE A 270 1.12 7.68 -18.66
N PRO A 271 0.06 7.14 -18.00
CA PRO A 271 -0.61 7.83 -16.89
C PRO A 271 0.34 8.15 -15.74
N MET A 272 0.03 9.24 -15.02
CA MET A 272 0.75 9.62 -13.80
C MET A 272 0.67 8.51 -12.74
N ILE A 273 1.72 8.40 -11.92
CA ILE A 273 1.81 7.38 -10.88
C ILE A 273 1.70 8.03 -9.51
N GLY A 274 0.98 7.37 -8.62
CA GLY A 274 0.89 7.77 -7.22
C GLY A 274 1.05 6.57 -6.27
N PHE A 275 1.55 6.85 -5.08
CA PHE A 275 1.84 5.84 -4.08
C PHE A 275 1.16 6.13 -2.75
N VAL A 276 0.64 5.08 -2.12
CA VAL A 276 0.13 5.09 -0.75
C VAL A 276 0.85 4.03 0.06
N GLY A 277 1.17 4.33 1.31
CA GLY A 277 1.69 3.35 2.25
C GLY A 277 2.98 3.79 2.94
N SER A 278 3.26 3.13 4.05
CA SER A 278 4.41 3.49 4.90
C SER A 278 5.75 3.29 4.20
N ILE A 279 5.89 2.26 3.37
CA ILE A 279 7.15 2.00 2.65
C ILE A 279 7.38 3.09 1.60
N ALA A 280 6.37 3.44 0.81
CA ALA A 280 6.48 4.53 -0.14
C ALA A 280 6.87 5.86 0.54
N HIS A 281 6.26 6.15 1.70
CA HIS A 281 6.50 7.39 2.44
C HIS A 281 7.90 7.44 3.09
N TYR A 282 8.31 6.38 3.80
CA TYR A 282 9.61 6.40 4.50
C TYR A 282 10.81 6.19 3.58
N PHE A 283 10.61 5.63 2.41
CA PHE A 283 11.62 5.46 1.37
C PHE A 283 11.31 6.27 0.11
N GLU A 284 10.72 7.47 0.28
CA GLU A 284 10.33 8.34 -0.84
C GLU A 284 11.51 8.69 -1.75
N ALA A 285 12.66 9.07 -1.20
CA ALA A 285 13.83 9.44 -2.01
C ALA A 285 14.32 8.29 -2.92
N PRO A 286 14.61 7.08 -2.43
CA PRO A 286 14.97 5.97 -3.31
C PRO A 286 13.83 5.53 -4.24
N LEU A 287 12.56 5.67 -3.85
CA LEU A 287 11.42 5.38 -4.71
C LEU A 287 11.36 6.35 -5.89
N ARG A 288 11.50 7.66 -5.64
CA ARG A 288 11.56 8.68 -6.71
C ARG A 288 12.76 8.48 -7.62
N ASN A 289 13.93 8.17 -7.05
CA ASN A 289 15.12 7.89 -7.85
C ASN A 289 14.83 6.80 -8.89
N VAL A 290 14.28 5.64 -8.48
CA VAL A 290 13.94 4.58 -9.43
C VAL A 290 12.87 5.02 -10.42
N MET A 291 11.77 5.63 -9.96
CA MET A 291 10.63 5.93 -10.82
C MET A 291 10.88 7.12 -11.75
N GLU A 292 11.41 8.23 -11.22
CA GLU A 292 11.54 9.49 -11.95
C GLU A 292 12.90 9.60 -12.65
N ASP A 293 14.01 9.37 -11.91
CA ASP A 293 15.35 9.61 -12.47
C ASP A 293 15.79 8.51 -13.44
N GLU A 294 15.48 7.24 -13.13
CA GLU A 294 15.95 6.12 -13.95
C GLU A 294 14.92 5.69 -15.02
N HIS A 295 13.61 5.72 -14.68
CA HIS A 295 12.55 5.24 -15.60
C HIS A 295 11.68 6.36 -16.18
N HIS A 296 11.93 7.63 -15.82
CA HIS A 296 11.26 8.82 -16.35
C HIS A 296 9.73 8.80 -16.19
N LEU A 297 9.24 8.19 -15.11
CA LEU A 297 7.82 8.17 -14.78
C LEU A 297 7.47 9.40 -13.94
N HIS A 298 6.26 9.93 -14.11
CA HIS A 298 5.82 11.09 -13.34
C HIS A 298 5.11 10.68 -12.05
N VAL A 299 5.79 10.79 -10.90
CA VAL A 299 5.22 10.52 -9.57
C VAL A 299 4.55 11.78 -9.04
N VAL A 300 3.22 11.83 -9.10
CA VAL A 300 2.45 13.02 -8.69
C VAL A 300 2.22 13.14 -7.20
N LYS A 301 2.16 12.00 -6.49
CA LYS A 301 1.83 12.02 -5.06
C LYS A 301 2.34 10.78 -4.35
N ILE A 302 2.89 10.97 -3.16
CA ILE A 302 3.22 9.90 -2.21
C ILE A 302 2.54 10.22 -0.89
N MET A 303 1.70 9.30 -0.41
CA MET A 303 0.92 9.45 0.82
C MET A 303 1.26 8.33 1.80
N ARG A 304 1.40 8.65 3.07
CA ARG A 304 1.59 7.65 4.12
C ARG A 304 0.34 6.76 4.31
N ALA A 305 -0.84 7.33 4.15
CA ALA A 305 -2.14 6.66 4.26
C ALA A 305 -3.16 7.36 3.36
N PRO A 306 -4.21 6.68 2.86
CA PRO A 306 -5.14 7.25 1.88
C PRO A 306 -6.17 8.20 2.48
N MET A 307 -6.37 8.23 3.80
CA MET A 307 -7.51 8.88 4.46
C MET A 307 -7.71 10.34 4.07
N GLU A 308 -6.64 11.15 4.04
CA GLU A 308 -6.72 12.56 3.63
C GLU A 308 -7.25 12.71 2.19
N GLY A 309 -6.77 11.87 1.29
CA GLY A 309 -7.23 11.88 -0.10
C GLY A 309 -8.66 11.39 -0.25
N LEU A 310 -9.07 10.39 0.55
CA LEU A 310 -10.45 9.89 0.58
C LEU A 310 -11.42 10.95 1.12
N ILE A 311 -11.04 11.68 2.17
CA ILE A 311 -11.79 12.82 2.67
C ILE A 311 -11.99 13.84 1.54
N ALA A 312 -10.91 14.24 0.88
CA ALA A 312 -10.99 15.19 -0.23
C ALA A 312 -11.81 14.68 -1.42
N PHE A 313 -11.89 13.37 -1.63
CA PHE A 313 -12.71 12.75 -2.67
C PHE A 313 -14.20 12.83 -2.35
N HIS A 314 -14.61 12.58 -1.09
CA HIS A 314 -16.00 12.52 -0.67
C HIS A 314 -16.61 13.86 -0.23
N THR A 315 -15.80 14.91 -0.08
CA THR A 315 -16.24 16.25 0.33
C THR A 315 -16.25 17.29 -0.80
N LYS A 316 -16.07 16.85 -2.04
CA LYS A 316 -16.13 17.71 -3.23
C LYS A 316 -17.55 17.95 -3.71
#